data_c43dce5e0c037c6792f54326421ead7f
#
_entry.id   c43dce5e0c037c6792f54326421ead7f
#
_cell.length_a   1.000
_cell.length_b   1.000
_cell.length_c   1.000
_cell.angle_alpha   90.00
_cell.angle_beta   90.00
_cell.angle_gamma   90.00
#
_symmetry.space_group_name_H-M   'P 1'
#
loop_
_entity.id
_entity.type
_entity.pdbx_description
1 polymer ?
#
loop_
_entity_poly.entity_id
_entity_poly.type
_entity_poly.pdbx_seq_one_letter_code
_entity_poly.pdbx_strand_id
1 'polypeptide(L)' 'MQVEIKKPSVVDFNKIEVGELFYSADKVFMKIEDFAIDHNEEVYNAMNLGNGKFEYFASLDRVNRVSGKLVVTLI' A
#
# COMPACT_ATOMS: atom_id res chain seq x y z
N MET A 1 24.53 4.25 -16.95
CA MET A 1 23.83 4.30 -15.67
C MET A 1 22.89 3.10 -15.61
N GLN A 2 23.20 2.17 -14.76
CA GLN A 2 22.33 1.01 -14.61
C GLN A 2 21.22 1.34 -13.62
N VAL A 3 20.00 1.29 -14.10
CA VAL A 3 18.85 1.33 -13.21
C VAL A 3 18.59 -0.11 -12.78
N GLU A 4 19.02 -0.46 -11.59
CA GLU A 4 18.63 -1.73 -11.01
C GLU A 4 17.15 -1.63 -10.60
N ILE A 5 16.30 -2.23 -11.41
CA ILE A 5 14.93 -2.46 -10.99
C ILE A 5 14.98 -3.72 -10.13
N LYS A 6 15.05 -3.51 -8.83
CA LYS A 6 14.84 -4.62 -7.89
C LYS A 6 13.40 -5.09 -8.07
N LYS A 7 13.23 -6.36 -8.40
CA LYS A 7 11.91 -6.95 -8.43
C LYS A 7 11.24 -6.74 -7.09
N PRO A 8 10.05 -6.12 -7.05
CA PRO A 8 9.34 -5.95 -5.79
C PRO A 8 9.06 -7.31 -5.17
N SER A 9 9.32 -7.44 -3.89
CA SER A 9 9.04 -8.66 -3.16
C SER A 9 7.55 -8.83 -2.99
N VAL A 10 7.04 -9.99 -3.40
CA VAL A 10 5.64 -10.34 -3.15
C VAL A 10 5.52 -10.83 -1.71
N VAL A 11 4.66 -10.19 -0.93
CA VAL A 11 4.45 -10.51 0.47
C VAL A 11 2.96 -10.49 0.79
N ASP A 12 2.59 -11.10 1.90
CA ASP A 12 1.22 -10.98 2.42
C ASP A 12 0.99 -9.54 2.91
N PHE A 13 -0.21 -9.04 2.72
CA PHE A 13 -0.54 -7.68 3.14
C PHE A 13 -0.23 -7.42 4.62
N ASN A 14 -0.40 -8.43 5.47
CA ASN A 14 -0.12 -8.30 6.90
C ASN A 14 1.37 -8.06 7.21
N LYS A 15 2.27 -8.26 6.25
CA LYS A 15 3.70 -7.97 6.39
C LYS A 15 4.04 -6.51 6.06
N ILE A 16 3.10 -5.79 5.47
CA ILE A 16 3.27 -4.36 5.20
C ILE A 16 2.96 -3.61 6.50
N GLU A 17 3.82 -2.69 6.88
CA GLU A 17 3.61 -1.85 8.06
C GLU A 17 2.81 -0.60 7.70
N VAL A 18 2.07 -0.08 8.66
CA VAL A 18 1.35 1.19 8.49
C VAL A 18 2.33 2.28 8.08
N GLY A 19 1.99 3.00 7.02
CA GLY A 19 2.85 4.03 6.42
C GLY A 19 3.73 3.52 5.28
N GLU A 20 3.86 2.20 5.10
CA GLU A 20 4.60 1.65 3.98
C GLU A 20 3.79 1.73 2.68
N LEU A 21 4.51 1.86 1.58
CA LEU A 21 3.93 1.82 0.24
C LEU A 21 4.00 0.41 -0.32
N PHE A 22 3.02 0.04 -1.12
CA PHE A 22 3.01 -1.24 -1.82
C PHE A 22 2.28 -1.11 -3.14
N TYR A 23 2.51 -2.08 -4.02
CA TYR A 23 1.82 -2.18 -5.32
C TYR A 23 0.81 -3.30 -5.28
N SER A 24 -0.35 -3.07 -5.89
CA SER A 24 -1.33 -4.10 -6.18
C SER A 24 -2.06 -3.71 -7.45
N ALA A 25 -2.18 -4.65 -8.40
CA ALA A 25 -2.87 -4.42 -9.68
C ALA A 25 -2.38 -3.14 -10.40
N ASP A 26 -1.07 -2.93 -10.46
CA ASP A 26 -0.41 -1.78 -11.10
C ASP A 26 -0.74 -0.43 -10.47
N LYS A 27 -1.26 -0.43 -9.24
CA LYS A 27 -1.57 0.79 -8.50
C LYS A 27 -0.73 0.87 -7.25
N VAL A 28 -0.40 2.09 -6.84
CA VAL A 28 0.38 2.34 -5.64
C VAL A 28 -0.55 2.68 -4.50
N PHE A 29 -0.36 1.99 -3.38
CA PHE A 29 -1.14 2.17 -2.16
C PHE A 29 -0.22 2.49 -1.00
N MET A 30 -0.77 3.13 0.02
CA MET A 30 -0.14 3.26 1.32
C MET A 30 -0.98 2.51 2.34
N LYS A 31 -0.33 1.67 3.15
CA LYS A 31 -1.03 1.02 4.25
C LYS A 31 -1.33 2.04 5.34
N ILE A 32 -2.58 2.05 5.80
CA ILE A 32 -3.05 2.92 6.86
C ILE A 32 -3.63 2.07 7.98
N GLU A 33 -3.84 2.68 9.14
CA GLU A 33 -4.55 2.00 10.22
C GLU A 33 -5.98 1.69 9.80
N ASP A 34 -6.49 0.55 10.26
CA ASP A 34 -7.86 0.16 9.97
C ASP A 34 -8.83 1.22 10.48
N PHE A 35 -9.77 1.61 9.65
CA PHE A 35 -10.84 2.48 10.08
C PHE A 35 -12.13 2.12 9.35
N ALA A 36 -13.26 2.42 9.97
CA ALA A 36 -14.57 2.23 9.38
C ALA A 36 -15.23 3.58 9.14
N ILE A 37 -15.77 3.77 7.94
CA ILE A 37 -16.60 4.92 7.64
C ILE A 37 -18.04 4.47 7.86
N ASP A 38 -18.73 5.12 8.82
CA ASP A 38 -20.15 4.90 9.09
C ASP A 38 -20.53 3.50 9.63
N HIS A 39 -21.82 3.31 9.81
CA HIS A 39 -22.40 2.14 10.47
C HIS A 39 -22.40 0.85 9.63
N ASN A 40 -21.85 0.86 8.44
CA ASN A 40 -21.90 -0.28 7.53
C ASN A 40 -20.82 -1.32 7.74
N GLU A 41 -20.00 -1.20 8.78
CA GLU A 41 -18.93 -2.15 9.11
C GLU A 41 -17.88 -2.37 8.01
N GLU A 42 -17.87 -1.53 6.99
CA GLU A 42 -16.81 -1.58 5.97
C GLU A 42 -15.52 -1.02 6.55
N VAL A 43 -14.51 -1.87 6.61
CA VAL A 43 -13.19 -1.49 7.12
C VAL A 43 -12.29 -1.17 5.94
N TYR A 44 -11.54 -0.08 6.06
CA TYR A 44 -10.54 0.31 5.09
C TYR A 44 -9.17 0.28 5.75
N ASN A 45 -8.15 -0.16 5.03
CA ASN A 45 -6.79 -0.27 5.57
C ASN A 45 -5.70 0.13 4.57
N ALA A 46 -6.09 0.71 3.44
CA ALA A 46 -5.15 1.20 2.44
C ALA A 46 -5.73 2.39 1.71
N MET A 47 -4.85 3.26 1.25
CA MET A 47 -5.23 4.41 0.42
C MET A 47 -4.54 4.30 -0.94
N ASN A 48 -5.33 4.38 -2.00
CA ASN A 48 -4.81 4.44 -3.35
C ASN A 48 -4.25 5.84 -3.60
N LEU A 49 -2.94 5.93 -3.81
CA LEU A 49 -2.29 7.23 -4.00
C LEU A 49 -2.60 7.87 -5.35
N GLY A 50 -3.08 7.09 -6.30
CA GLY A 50 -3.43 7.62 -7.62
C GLY A 50 -4.74 8.37 -7.65
N ASN A 51 -5.72 7.99 -6.82
CA ASN A 51 -7.05 8.60 -6.82
C ASN A 51 -7.54 9.04 -5.44
N GLY A 52 -6.76 8.81 -4.38
CA GLY A 52 -7.11 9.17 -3.02
C GLY A 52 -8.24 8.35 -2.38
N LYS A 53 -8.67 7.28 -3.03
CA LYS A 53 -9.72 6.42 -2.49
C LYS A 53 -9.18 5.41 -1.52
N PHE A 54 -9.99 5.07 -0.52
CA PHE A 54 -9.66 4.03 0.45
C PHE A 54 -10.10 2.67 -0.04
N GLU A 55 -9.31 1.65 0.29
CA GLU A 55 -9.60 0.27 -0.13
C GLU A 55 -9.29 -0.68 1.03
N TYR A 56 -9.80 -1.90 0.91
CA TYR A 56 -9.58 -2.95 1.90
C TYR A 56 -8.75 -4.08 1.29
N PHE A 57 -7.76 -4.53 2.05
CA PHE A 57 -6.97 -5.72 1.72
C PHE A 57 -7.07 -6.72 2.86
N ALA A 58 -7.26 -7.98 2.52
CA ALA A 58 -7.24 -9.04 3.51
C ALA A 58 -5.80 -9.33 3.95
N SER A 59 -5.63 -9.86 5.16
CA SER A 59 -4.30 -10.12 5.74
C SER A 59 -3.41 -10.99 4.86
N LEU A 60 -3.99 -11.92 4.12
CA LEU A 60 -3.25 -12.85 3.25
C LEU A 60 -3.25 -12.45 1.78
N ASP A 61 -3.79 -11.29 1.44
CA ASP A 61 -3.71 -10.80 0.06
C ASP A 61 -2.25 -10.56 -0.30
N ARG A 62 -1.86 -11.06 -1.48
CA ARG A 62 -0.50 -10.90 -1.97
C ARG A 62 -0.33 -9.55 -2.62
N VAL A 63 0.63 -8.80 -2.12
CA VAL A 63 0.95 -7.47 -2.62
C VAL A 63 2.46 -7.36 -2.85
N ASN A 64 2.87 -6.37 -3.62
CA ASN A 64 4.28 -6.15 -3.90
C ASN A 64 4.82 -5.04 -3.00
N ARG A 65 5.71 -5.41 -2.09
CA ARG A 65 6.37 -4.42 -1.22
C ARG A 65 7.29 -3.54 -2.07
N VAL A 66 7.15 -2.23 -1.92
CA VAL A 66 8.09 -1.29 -2.53
C VAL A 66 9.34 -1.26 -1.67
N SER A 67 10.46 -1.75 -2.23
CA SER A 67 11.74 -1.65 -1.54
C SER A 67 12.36 -0.29 -1.86
N GLY A 68 12.44 0.55 -0.87
CA GLY A 68 13.05 1.86 -1.01
C GLY A 68 12.23 2.93 -0.28
N LYS A 69 12.93 3.94 0.18
CA LYS A 69 12.26 5.09 0.78
C LYS A 69 11.76 5.99 -0.34
N LEU A 70 10.47 6.17 -0.45
CA LEU A 70 9.95 7.26 -1.22
C LEU A 70 10.23 8.55 -0.43
N VAL A 71 11.23 9.29 -0.86
CA VAL A 71 11.45 10.61 -0.29
C VAL A 71 10.53 11.57 -1.02
N VAL A 72 9.39 11.87 -0.42
CA VAL A 72 8.55 12.94 -0.91
C VAL A 72 9.15 14.25 -0.38
N THR A 73 9.84 14.95 -1.23
CA THR A 73 10.30 16.29 -0.88
C THR A 73 9.15 17.24 -1.17
N LEU A 74 8.49 17.66 -0.12
CA LEU A 74 7.54 18.76 -0.22
C LEU A 74 8.34 20.05 -0.28
N ILE A 75 8.31 20.68 -1.42
CA ILE A 75 8.89 22.01 -1.61
C ILE A 75 7.86 23.05 -1.24
#